data_9ebf91e27fcc3699d76a3d91ef88a6a2
#
_entry.id   9ebf91e27fcc3699d76a3d91ef88a6a2
#
_cell.length_a   1.000
_cell.length_b   1.000
_cell.length_c   1.000
_cell.angle_alpha   90.00
_cell.angle_beta   90.00
_cell.angle_gamma   90.00
#
_symmetry.space_group_name_H-M   'P 1'
#
loop_
_entity.id
_entity.type
_entity.pdbx_description
1 polymer ?
#
loop_
_entity_poly.entity_id
_entity_poly.type
_entity_poly.pdbx_seq_one_letter_code
_entity_poly.pdbx_strand_id
1 'polypeptide(L)'
;NPAIKSKDDRSALREAISEEVIDIIATDHAPHTLVEKQKTYDDSPAGIPLVQHALLALLELCQQGVFSLETIVTKTSHNPARRYQISERGFIREGYWAYLVLVDMQKNTKVGDEKLLYKCGWTPFKDVVFGAKIKATYINGEEVYDGSKVLTERRFAQELIFKR
;
A
#
# COMPACT_ATOMS: atom_id res chain seq x y z
N ASN A 1 -12.52 11.17 3.05
CA ASN A 1 -13.23 11.95 2.06
C ASN A 1 -12.54 11.87 0.71
N PRO A 2 -13.25 11.50 -0.34
CA PRO A 2 -14.69 11.23 -0.34
C PRO A 2 -15.03 9.89 0.31
N ALA A 3 -16.19 9.85 1.01
CA ALA A 3 -16.70 8.61 1.58
C ALA A 3 -17.41 7.80 0.48
N ILE A 4 -17.11 6.49 0.40
CA ILE A 4 -17.88 5.55 -0.41
C ILE A 4 -19.20 5.29 0.33
N LYS A 5 -20.33 5.71 -0.27
CA LYS A 5 -21.63 5.73 0.41
C LYS A 5 -22.38 4.40 0.31
N SER A 6 -22.26 3.71 -0.82
CA SER A 6 -23.02 2.50 -1.11
C SER A 6 -22.14 1.34 -1.58
N LYS A 7 -22.73 0.14 -1.63
CA LYS A 7 -22.08 -1.02 -2.26
C LYS A 7 -21.90 -0.82 -3.77
N ASP A 8 -22.83 -0.10 -4.40
CA ASP A 8 -22.80 0.16 -5.84
C ASP A 8 -21.67 1.13 -6.18
N ASP A 9 -21.47 2.20 -5.39
CA ASP A 9 -20.31 3.10 -5.55
C ASP A 9 -18.99 2.32 -5.47
N ARG A 10 -18.89 1.41 -4.50
CA ARG A 10 -17.68 0.56 -4.35
C ARG A 10 -17.48 -0.34 -5.55
N SER A 11 -18.56 -0.93 -6.08
CA SER A 11 -18.50 -1.81 -7.25
C SER A 11 -18.10 -1.03 -8.50
N ALA A 12 -18.70 0.13 -8.72
CA ALA A 12 -18.36 1.03 -9.82
C ALA A 12 -16.89 1.49 -9.78
N LEU A 13 -16.35 1.81 -8.59
CA LEU A 13 -14.93 2.16 -8.45
C LEU A 13 -14.01 0.98 -8.78
N ARG A 14 -14.37 -0.24 -8.39
CA ARG A 14 -13.59 -1.45 -8.73
C ARG A 14 -13.61 -1.73 -10.23
N GLU A 15 -14.76 -1.59 -10.86
CA GLU A 15 -14.93 -1.70 -12.31
C GLU A 15 -14.09 -0.65 -13.05
N ALA A 16 -14.15 0.61 -12.64
CA ALA A 16 -13.36 1.71 -13.20
C ALA A 16 -11.83 1.48 -13.09
N ILE A 17 -11.36 0.80 -12.05
CA ILE A 17 -9.97 0.37 -11.93
C ILE A 17 -9.64 -0.70 -12.98
N SER A 18 -10.51 -1.70 -13.14
CA SER A 18 -10.34 -2.82 -14.08
C SER A 18 -10.44 -2.38 -15.53
N GLU A 19 -11.30 -1.41 -15.84
CA GLU A 19 -11.50 -0.81 -17.16
C GLU A 19 -10.52 0.31 -17.51
N GLU A 20 -9.48 0.50 -16.68
CA GLU A 20 -8.43 1.50 -16.89
C GLU A 20 -8.89 2.97 -16.85
N VAL A 21 -10.09 3.25 -16.34
CA VAL A 21 -10.61 4.61 -16.13
C VAL A 21 -9.87 5.28 -14.95
N ILE A 22 -9.52 4.51 -13.92
CA ILE A 22 -8.69 4.95 -12.80
C ILE A 22 -7.26 4.46 -13.01
N ASP A 23 -6.31 5.38 -13.11
CA ASP A 23 -4.92 5.07 -13.43
C ASP A 23 -4.11 4.55 -12.25
N ILE A 24 -4.35 5.04 -11.04
CA ILE A 24 -3.49 4.82 -9.88
C ILE A 24 -4.32 4.46 -8.65
N ILE A 25 -3.85 3.49 -7.88
CA ILE A 25 -4.34 3.21 -6.53
C ILE A 25 -3.31 3.76 -5.54
N ALA A 26 -3.76 4.60 -4.62
CA ALA A 26 -2.94 5.20 -3.57
C ALA A 26 -3.64 5.12 -2.22
N THR A 27 -2.90 5.33 -1.13
CA THR A 27 -3.40 5.12 0.23
C THR A 27 -4.08 6.33 0.84
N ASP A 28 -3.76 7.52 0.37
CA ASP A 28 -4.10 8.78 1.08
C ASP A 28 -3.81 8.68 2.59
N HIS A 29 -2.61 8.15 2.93
CA HIS A 29 -2.20 7.86 4.30
C HIS A 29 -2.21 9.12 5.16
N ALA A 30 -3.19 9.24 6.05
CA ALA A 30 -3.35 10.35 6.97
C ALA A 30 -3.42 9.84 8.42
N PRO A 31 -2.26 9.69 9.12
CA PRO A 31 -2.15 9.01 10.40
C PRO A 31 -2.47 9.93 11.58
N HIS A 32 -3.70 10.43 11.64
CA HIS A 32 -4.21 11.18 12.80
C HIS A 32 -4.22 10.32 14.06
N THR A 33 -4.04 10.93 15.21
CA THR A 33 -4.07 10.22 16.49
C THR A 33 -5.47 9.65 16.79
N LEU A 34 -5.55 8.61 17.61
CA LEU A 34 -6.83 8.03 18.01
C LEU A 34 -7.72 9.06 18.72
N VAL A 35 -7.13 9.92 19.54
CA VAL A 35 -7.84 11.00 20.26
C VAL A 35 -8.49 11.99 19.28
N GLU A 36 -7.81 12.37 18.20
CA GLU A 36 -8.38 13.21 17.15
C GLU A 36 -9.53 12.52 16.43
N LYS A 37 -9.42 11.21 16.21
CA LYS A 37 -10.43 10.39 15.52
C LYS A 37 -11.68 10.09 16.38
N GLN A 38 -11.59 10.21 17.70
CA GLN A 38 -12.70 9.98 18.62
C GLN A 38 -13.57 11.21 18.86
N LYS A 39 -13.26 12.35 18.24
CA LYS A 39 -14.08 13.55 18.28
C LYS A 39 -15.42 13.35 17.56
N THR A 40 -16.29 14.36 17.61
CA THR A 40 -17.52 14.38 16.82
C THR A 40 -17.20 14.29 15.32
N TYR A 41 -18.18 13.91 14.50
CA TYR A 41 -17.97 13.78 13.05
C TYR A 41 -17.43 15.07 12.43
N ASP A 42 -17.96 16.22 12.84
CA ASP A 42 -17.58 17.54 12.28
C ASP A 42 -16.17 17.97 12.74
N ASP A 43 -15.74 17.57 13.93
CA ASP A 43 -14.44 17.92 14.50
C ASP A 43 -13.35 16.88 14.21
N SER A 44 -13.72 15.69 13.75
CA SER A 44 -12.77 14.62 13.47
C SER A 44 -12.11 14.84 12.11
N PRO A 45 -10.75 14.87 12.04
CA PRO A 45 -10.06 15.01 10.77
C PRO A 45 -10.35 13.82 9.86
N ALA A 46 -10.47 14.08 8.54
CA ALA A 46 -10.59 13.04 7.52
C ALA A 46 -9.29 12.22 7.40
N GLY A 47 -9.41 11.00 6.87
CA GLY A 47 -8.26 10.13 6.61
C GLY A 47 -7.97 9.11 7.71
N ILE A 48 -7.19 8.10 7.35
CA ILE A 48 -6.83 6.94 8.17
C ILE A 48 -5.40 6.47 7.88
N PRO A 49 -4.72 5.76 8.80
CA PRO A 49 -3.40 5.19 8.55
C PRO A 49 -3.53 3.91 7.72
N LEU A 50 -2.96 3.90 6.50
CA LEU A 50 -3.11 2.79 5.55
C LEU A 50 -1.79 2.21 5.02
N VAL A 51 -0.70 2.98 4.97
CA VAL A 51 0.49 2.64 4.17
C VAL A 51 1.10 1.27 4.50
N GLN A 52 1.11 0.85 5.77
CA GLN A 52 1.69 -0.44 6.20
C GLN A 52 0.91 -1.64 5.65
N HIS A 53 -0.42 -1.53 5.55
CA HIS A 53 -1.30 -2.64 5.18
C HIS A 53 -1.87 -2.53 3.76
N ALA A 54 -1.54 -1.46 3.03
CA ALA A 54 -2.13 -1.20 1.71
C ALA A 54 -1.92 -2.35 0.73
N LEU A 55 -0.69 -2.87 0.63
CA LEU A 55 -0.39 -3.99 -0.26
C LEU A 55 -1.12 -5.26 0.19
N LEU A 56 -1.15 -5.57 1.49
CA LEU A 56 -1.89 -6.74 2.00
C LEU A 56 -3.39 -6.66 1.69
N ALA A 57 -3.99 -5.47 1.84
CA ALA A 57 -5.40 -5.25 1.50
C ALA A 57 -5.68 -5.44 0.00
N LEU A 58 -4.76 -5.02 -0.88
CA LEU A 58 -4.88 -5.24 -2.33
C LEU A 58 -4.68 -6.71 -2.69
N LEU A 59 -3.74 -7.41 -2.06
CA LEU A 59 -3.52 -8.85 -2.27
C LEU A 59 -4.72 -9.67 -1.79
N GLU A 60 -5.39 -9.27 -0.73
CA GLU A 60 -6.65 -9.87 -0.30
C GLU A 60 -7.73 -9.73 -1.38
N LEU A 61 -7.85 -8.56 -2.01
CA LEU A 61 -8.77 -8.34 -3.14
C LEU A 61 -8.37 -9.18 -4.36
N CYS A 62 -7.06 -9.43 -4.56
CA CYS A 62 -6.58 -10.35 -5.60
C CYS A 62 -7.04 -11.79 -5.33
N GLN A 63 -6.89 -12.29 -4.10
CA GLN A 63 -7.32 -13.64 -3.72
C GLN A 63 -8.85 -13.81 -3.81
N GLN A 64 -9.60 -12.73 -3.59
CA GLN A 64 -11.05 -12.68 -3.78
C GLN A 64 -11.48 -12.58 -5.26
N GLY A 65 -10.54 -12.51 -6.20
CA GLY A 65 -10.81 -12.39 -7.63
C GLY A 65 -11.32 -11.01 -8.06
N VAL A 66 -11.18 -9.98 -7.21
CA VAL A 66 -11.60 -8.60 -7.54
C VAL A 66 -10.63 -7.94 -8.52
N PHE A 67 -9.32 -8.13 -8.30
CA PHE A 67 -8.26 -7.62 -9.18
C PHE A 67 -7.26 -8.73 -9.51
N SER A 68 -6.64 -8.67 -10.68
CA SER A 68 -5.48 -9.50 -10.98
C SER A 68 -4.23 -8.93 -10.30
N LEU A 69 -3.20 -9.76 -10.12
CA LEU A 69 -1.91 -9.30 -9.60
C LEU A 69 -1.28 -8.26 -10.53
N GLU A 70 -1.42 -8.44 -11.85
CA GLU A 70 -0.94 -7.51 -12.87
C GLU A 70 -1.64 -6.15 -12.74
N THR A 71 -2.94 -6.12 -12.48
CA THR A 71 -3.69 -4.89 -12.24
C THR A 71 -3.13 -4.16 -11.02
N ILE A 72 -2.91 -4.87 -9.90
CA ILE A 72 -2.35 -4.28 -8.68
C ILE A 72 -0.97 -3.68 -8.97
N VAL A 73 -0.06 -4.43 -9.58
CA VAL A 73 1.29 -3.95 -9.92
C VAL A 73 1.23 -2.75 -10.86
N THR A 74 0.37 -2.80 -11.88
CA THR A 74 0.19 -1.70 -12.83
C THR A 74 -0.27 -0.43 -12.12
N LYS A 75 -1.30 -0.53 -11.29
CA LYS A 75 -1.92 0.64 -10.63
C LYS A 75 -1.10 1.20 -9.45
N THR A 76 -0.24 0.38 -8.83
CA THR A 76 0.55 0.83 -7.66
C THR A 76 2.02 1.12 -7.97
N SER A 77 2.54 0.64 -9.11
CA SER A 77 3.97 0.78 -9.46
C SER A 77 4.20 1.34 -10.85
N HIS A 78 3.67 0.68 -11.91
CA HIS A 78 3.95 1.07 -13.29
C HIS A 78 3.34 2.43 -13.63
N ASN A 79 2.06 2.62 -13.36
CA ASN A 79 1.34 3.85 -13.69
C ASN A 79 1.82 5.06 -12.88
N PRO A 80 2.09 4.95 -11.55
CA PRO A 80 2.74 6.04 -10.82
C PRO A 80 4.08 6.44 -11.45
N ALA A 81 4.93 5.47 -11.79
CA ALA A 81 6.23 5.76 -12.40
C ALA A 81 6.08 6.46 -13.77
N ARG A 82 5.15 6.02 -14.62
CA ARG A 82 4.85 6.65 -15.91
C ARG A 82 4.25 8.04 -15.74
N ARG A 83 3.22 8.15 -14.89
CA ARG A 83 2.45 9.40 -14.70
C ARG A 83 3.31 10.53 -14.17
N TYR A 84 4.18 10.22 -13.23
CA TYR A 84 5.10 11.19 -12.63
C TYR A 84 6.47 11.21 -13.32
N GLN A 85 6.68 10.43 -14.38
CA GLN A 85 7.93 10.37 -15.13
C GLN A 85 9.15 10.05 -14.25
N ILE A 86 8.97 9.11 -13.30
CA ILE A 86 10.03 8.70 -12.39
C ILE A 86 11.04 7.82 -13.14
N SER A 87 12.30 8.23 -13.11
CA SER A 87 13.38 7.52 -13.79
C SER A 87 13.74 6.23 -13.07
N GLU A 88 13.94 5.15 -13.82
CA GLU A 88 14.57 3.89 -13.39
C GLU A 88 13.90 3.22 -12.17
N ARG A 89 12.58 3.42 -11.99
CA ARG A 89 11.77 2.82 -10.93
C ARG A 89 10.40 2.38 -11.44
N GLY A 90 9.67 1.64 -10.61
CA GLY A 90 8.32 1.16 -10.88
C GLY A 90 8.26 -0.08 -11.78
N PHE A 91 9.39 -0.60 -12.23
CA PHE A 91 9.51 -1.80 -13.07
C PHE A 91 10.69 -2.65 -12.63
N ILE A 92 10.59 -3.97 -12.78
CA ILE A 92 11.72 -4.89 -12.66
C ILE A 92 12.40 -4.97 -14.04
N ARG A 93 13.51 -4.23 -14.20
CA ARG A 93 14.28 -4.16 -15.43
C ARG A 93 15.77 -4.05 -15.12
N GLU A 94 16.61 -4.54 -16.02
CA GLU A 94 18.05 -4.31 -15.94
C GLU A 94 18.36 -2.81 -15.96
N GLY A 95 19.27 -2.36 -15.10
CA GLY A 95 19.63 -0.96 -14.93
C GLY A 95 18.68 -0.14 -14.05
N TYR A 96 17.55 -0.72 -13.57
CA TYR A 96 16.64 -0.06 -12.67
C TYR A 96 17.01 -0.28 -11.20
N TRP A 97 16.68 0.70 -10.35
CA TRP A 97 16.86 0.59 -8.92
C TRP A 97 15.99 -0.53 -8.31
N ALA A 98 16.60 -1.37 -7.51
CA ALA A 98 15.93 -2.52 -6.91
C ALA A 98 15.09 -2.12 -5.68
N TYR A 99 13.91 -1.54 -5.92
CA TYR A 99 12.84 -1.34 -4.95
C TYR A 99 11.87 -2.50 -5.09
N LEU A 100 11.99 -3.50 -4.23
CA LEU A 100 11.29 -4.77 -4.39
C LEU A 100 10.56 -5.17 -3.10
N VAL A 101 9.45 -5.84 -3.25
CA VAL A 101 8.73 -6.50 -2.15
C VAL A 101 8.56 -7.98 -2.50
N LEU A 102 8.99 -8.85 -1.60
CA LEU A 102 8.78 -10.28 -1.70
C LEU A 102 7.56 -10.68 -0.88
N VAL A 103 6.59 -11.32 -1.52
CA VAL A 103 5.30 -11.69 -0.92
C VAL A 103 5.11 -13.20 -0.94
N ASP A 104 4.58 -13.74 0.14
CA ASP A 104 4.11 -15.12 0.23
C ASP A 104 2.57 -15.13 0.20
N MET A 105 1.99 -15.61 -0.90
CA MET A 105 0.53 -15.67 -1.12
C MET A 105 -0.14 -16.87 -0.45
N GLN A 106 0.62 -17.72 0.25
CA GLN A 106 0.11 -18.92 0.94
C GLN A 106 0.16 -18.79 2.47
N LYS A 107 0.67 -17.67 3.00
CA LYS A 107 0.76 -17.42 4.43
C LYS A 107 -0.09 -16.20 4.82
N ASN A 108 -0.71 -16.32 5.98
CA ASN A 108 -1.55 -15.26 6.53
C ASN A 108 -0.73 -14.23 7.32
N THR A 109 -1.25 -12.99 7.34
CA THR A 109 -0.84 -11.94 8.27
C THR A 109 -2.04 -11.54 9.11
N LYS A 110 -1.99 -11.78 10.43
CA LYS A 110 -2.99 -11.27 11.38
C LYS A 110 -2.53 -9.90 11.90
N VAL A 111 -3.31 -8.89 11.61
CA VAL A 111 -3.03 -7.52 12.07
C VAL A 111 -3.23 -7.43 13.58
N GLY A 112 -2.17 -7.07 14.29
CA GLY A 112 -2.12 -7.06 15.75
C GLY A 112 -1.07 -8.01 16.33
N ASP A 113 -0.68 -9.06 15.60
CA ASP A 113 0.46 -9.93 15.95
C ASP A 113 1.80 -9.30 15.52
N GLU A 114 1.77 -8.36 14.61
CA GLU A 114 2.91 -7.58 14.13
C GLU A 114 2.98 -6.21 14.79
N LYS A 115 4.18 -5.64 14.87
CA LYS A 115 4.37 -4.29 15.38
C LYS A 115 3.78 -3.28 14.40
N LEU A 116 2.87 -2.43 14.88
CA LEU A 116 2.43 -1.25 14.12
C LEU A 116 3.58 -0.24 14.05
N LEU A 117 3.93 0.15 12.82
CA LEU A 117 4.97 1.14 12.53
C LEU A 117 4.40 2.58 12.47
N TYR A 118 3.08 2.73 12.56
CA TYR A 118 2.42 4.03 12.63
C TYR A 118 2.68 4.70 13.97
N LYS A 119 3.14 5.94 13.95
CA LYS A 119 3.30 6.75 15.18
C LYS A 119 1.95 7.02 15.87
N CYS A 120 0.85 7.01 15.13
CA CYS A 120 -0.51 7.19 15.68
C CYS A 120 -1.01 5.99 16.52
N GLY A 121 -0.32 4.83 16.46
CA GLY A 121 -0.56 3.67 17.34
C GLY A 121 -1.84 2.87 17.06
N TRP A 122 -2.52 3.09 15.94
CA TRP A 122 -3.74 2.36 15.56
C TRP A 122 -3.80 2.09 14.06
N THR A 123 -4.68 1.17 13.66
CA THR A 123 -4.96 0.82 12.26
C THR A 123 -6.44 0.50 12.08
N PRO A 124 -7.04 0.81 10.92
CA PRO A 124 -8.42 0.40 10.61
C PRO A 124 -8.57 -1.12 10.40
N PHE A 125 -7.46 -1.83 10.28
CA PHE A 125 -7.43 -3.28 10.04
C PHE A 125 -7.18 -4.12 11.29
N LYS A 126 -7.34 -3.53 12.50
CA LYS A 126 -7.15 -4.29 13.74
C LYS A 126 -7.91 -5.62 13.71
N ASP A 127 -7.25 -6.71 14.08
CA ASP A 127 -7.76 -8.09 14.13
C ASP A 127 -8.13 -8.70 12.75
N VAL A 128 -7.91 -7.99 11.64
CA VAL A 128 -8.08 -8.54 10.29
C VAL A 128 -6.98 -9.57 10.00
N VAL A 129 -7.36 -10.65 9.33
CA VAL A 129 -6.41 -11.65 8.81
C VAL A 129 -6.37 -11.51 7.29
N PHE A 130 -5.23 -11.10 6.76
CA PHE A 130 -4.96 -11.07 5.31
C PHE A 130 -4.38 -12.41 4.86
N GLY A 131 -4.78 -12.89 3.69
CA GLY A 131 -4.35 -14.16 3.10
C GLY A 131 -2.95 -14.14 2.48
N ALA A 132 -2.17 -13.09 2.69
CA ALA A 132 -0.80 -12.96 2.21
C ALA A 132 0.13 -12.44 3.31
N LYS A 133 1.46 -12.66 3.13
CA LYS A 133 2.49 -12.15 4.04
C LYS A 133 3.62 -11.48 3.26
N ILE A 134 4.06 -10.31 3.73
CA ILE A 134 5.30 -9.70 3.24
C ILE A 134 6.48 -10.46 3.83
N LYS A 135 7.34 -10.99 2.97
CA LYS A 135 8.52 -11.79 3.36
C LYS A 135 9.75 -10.92 3.49
N ALA A 136 9.91 -9.95 2.60
CA ALA A 136 11.03 -9.04 2.61
C ALA A 136 10.69 -7.76 1.82
N THR A 137 11.38 -6.68 2.16
CA THR A 137 11.38 -5.43 1.39
C THR A 137 12.81 -5.01 1.13
N TYR A 138 13.10 -4.65 -0.11
CA TYR A 138 14.40 -4.18 -0.55
C TYR A 138 14.32 -2.74 -1.04
N ILE A 139 15.32 -1.94 -0.67
CA ILE A 139 15.52 -0.57 -1.15
C ILE A 139 16.92 -0.49 -1.75
N ASN A 140 17.02 -0.21 -3.04
CA ASN A 140 18.28 -0.20 -3.80
C ASN A 140 19.07 -1.51 -3.68
N GLY A 141 18.37 -2.65 -3.59
CA GLY A 141 19.00 -3.97 -3.44
C GLY A 141 19.35 -4.36 -2.00
N GLU A 142 19.24 -3.45 -1.04
CA GLU A 142 19.48 -3.74 0.38
C GLU A 142 18.20 -4.18 1.07
N GLU A 143 18.24 -5.29 1.79
CA GLU A 143 17.10 -5.78 2.57
C GLU A 143 16.88 -4.87 3.78
N VAL A 144 15.71 -4.25 3.85
CA VAL A 144 15.34 -3.30 4.92
C VAL A 144 14.26 -3.84 5.85
N TYR A 145 13.59 -4.92 5.45
CA TYR A 145 12.57 -5.61 6.24
C TYR A 145 12.60 -7.11 5.92
N ASP A 146 12.61 -7.97 6.95
CA ASP A 146 12.75 -9.43 6.85
C ASP A 146 11.42 -10.21 7.04
N GLY A 147 10.30 -9.51 6.96
CA GLY A 147 8.98 -10.11 7.23
C GLY A 147 8.57 -10.10 8.71
N SER A 148 9.42 -9.58 9.60
CA SER A 148 9.15 -9.44 11.04
C SER A 148 9.55 -8.08 11.61
N LYS A 149 10.66 -7.51 11.16
CA LYS A 149 11.20 -6.26 11.68
C LYS A 149 11.93 -5.46 10.61
N VAL A 150 12.06 -4.17 10.84
CA VAL A 150 12.95 -3.30 10.08
C VAL A 150 14.39 -3.61 10.49
N LEU A 151 15.27 -3.90 9.51
CA LEU A 151 16.64 -4.39 9.72
C LEU A 151 17.66 -3.29 9.93
N THR A 152 17.35 -2.05 9.55
CA THR A 152 18.35 -0.99 9.52
C THR A 152 17.75 0.38 9.81
N GLU A 153 18.52 1.22 10.49
CA GLU A 153 18.26 2.65 10.63
C GLU A 153 18.93 3.48 9.52
N ARG A 154 19.76 2.85 8.68
CA ARG A 154 20.43 3.53 7.57
C ARG A 154 19.42 3.86 6.46
N ARG A 155 19.64 5.00 5.81
CA ARG A 155 18.85 5.43 4.66
C ARG A 155 19.51 4.93 3.38
N PHE A 156 18.88 3.97 2.69
CA PHE A 156 19.33 3.45 1.39
C PHE A 156 18.57 4.06 0.21
N ALA A 157 17.46 4.74 0.49
CA ALA A 157 16.68 5.40 -0.55
C ALA A 157 17.49 6.52 -1.22
N GLN A 158 17.38 6.61 -2.53
CA GLN A 158 17.91 7.69 -3.35
C GLN A 158 16.79 8.66 -3.72
N GLU A 159 17.14 9.91 -3.94
CA GLU A 159 16.21 10.90 -4.44
C GLU A 159 15.56 10.44 -5.76
N LEU A 160 14.28 10.74 -5.93
CA LEU A 160 13.59 10.44 -7.17
C LEU A 160 13.99 11.45 -8.25
N ILE A 161 14.40 10.95 -9.40
CA ILE A 161 14.68 11.76 -10.57
C ILE A 161 13.47 11.72 -11.49
N PHE A 162 12.96 12.87 -11.84
CA PHE A 162 11.83 13.04 -12.74
C PHE A 162 12.32 13.53 -14.10
N LYS A 163 11.94 12.83 -15.17
CA LYS A 163 12.19 13.27 -16.56
C LYS A 163 11.12 14.27 -16.92
N ARG A 164 11.41 15.55 -16.75
CA ARG A 164 10.54 16.66 -17.21
C ARG A 164 10.93 17.11 -18.60
#